data_49816b5cb2d8af24f42c70c88174d54e
#
_entry.id   49816b5cb2d8af24f42c70c88174d54e
#
_cell.length_a   1.000
_cell.length_b   1.000
_cell.length_c   1.000
_cell.angle_alpha   90.00
_cell.angle_beta   90.00
_cell.angle_gamma   90.00
#
_symmetry.space_group_name_H-M   'P 1'
#
loop_
_entity.id
_entity.type
_entity.pdbx_description
1 polymer ?
#
loop_
_entity_poly.entity_id
_entity_poly.type
_entity_poly.pdbx_seq_one_letter_code
_entity_poly.pdbx_strand_id
1 'polypeptide(L)'
;MLLYAITNRRLLDGDEAAKRDRLVSLASTWASGGVDTIQVREKDLPLAELQPLAARIVAAVRATGKPTRVLVNGPAQVALDAGADGVHLHANAGPAAVRAAQQAYARVSREPVISAACHSPEEIRQAAGASLLLFSPIFEKVTEQGTTRGQGLAALRAAVDVAKPTPVLALGGITEKNAVACLQAGAVGIAAIRLFLGDAWRSLLETPDPFVRPSS
;
A
#
# COMPACT_ATOMS: atom_id res chain seq x y z
N MET A 1 9.57 -10.81 2.63
CA MET A 1 8.23 -10.19 2.87
C MET A 1 8.02 -9.00 1.95
N LEU A 2 6.76 -8.66 1.60
CA LEU A 2 6.44 -7.47 0.82
C LEU A 2 6.37 -6.22 1.71
N LEU A 3 6.99 -5.12 1.27
CA LEU A 3 6.93 -3.81 1.91
C LEU A 3 6.08 -2.85 1.07
N TYR A 4 5.03 -2.30 1.69
CA TYR A 4 4.08 -1.43 1.04
C TYR A 4 4.00 -0.08 1.77
N ALA A 5 4.64 0.94 1.21
CA ALA A 5 4.64 2.29 1.76
C ALA A 5 3.40 3.07 1.31
N ILE A 6 2.77 3.79 2.23
CA ILE A 6 1.60 4.63 1.94
C ILE A 6 1.97 6.08 2.24
N THR A 7 1.75 6.97 1.28
CA THR A 7 2.04 8.39 1.45
C THR A 7 1.01 9.09 2.34
N ASN A 8 1.47 10.10 3.06
CA ASN A 8 0.64 11.08 3.73
C ASN A 8 1.48 12.35 3.98
N ARG A 9 1.40 13.31 3.06
CA ARG A 9 2.19 14.55 3.15
C ARG A 9 1.86 15.41 4.36
N ARG A 10 0.65 15.26 4.93
CA ARG A 10 0.24 16.01 6.13
C ARG A 10 1.07 15.68 7.38
N LEU A 11 1.81 14.58 7.37
CA LEU A 11 2.74 14.20 8.42
C LEU A 11 4.16 14.72 8.19
N LEU A 12 4.38 15.50 7.14
CA LEU A 12 5.66 16.13 6.83
C LEU A 12 5.66 17.58 7.24
N ASP A 13 6.82 18.09 7.63
CA ASP A 13 7.03 19.49 7.98
C ASP A 13 7.22 20.37 6.74
N GLY A 14 6.95 21.67 6.90
CA GLY A 14 7.10 22.67 5.87
C GLY A 14 5.78 23.14 5.25
N ASP A 15 5.88 24.01 4.25
CA ASP A 15 4.74 24.43 3.43
C ASP A 15 4.32 23.35 2.42
N GLU A 16 3.24 23.55 1.69
CA GLU A 16 2.69 22.55 0.76
C GLU A 16 3.67 22.19 -0.37
N ALA A 17 4.48 23.13 -0.86
CA ALA A 17 5.49 22.86 -1.89
C ALA A 17 6.59 21.96 -1.34
N ALA A 18 7.17 22.32 -0.17
CA ALA A 18 8.19 21.55 0.51
C ALA A 18 7.72 20.14 0.88
N LYS A 19 6.46 19.98 1.36
CA LYS A 19 5.86 18.67 1.66
C LYS A 19 5.77 17.78 0.41
N ARG A 20 5.34 18.34 -0.72
CA ARG A 20 5.26 17.59 -1.99
C ARG A 20 6.64 17.18 -2.48
N ASP A 21 7.63 18.07 -2.43
CA ASP A 21 9.01 17.77 -2.81
C ASP A 21 9.62 16.72 -1.91
N ARG A 22 9.40 16.83 -0.60
CA ARG A 22 9.84 15.83 0.37
C ARG A 22 9.21 14.46 0.11
N LEU A 23 7.92 14.42 -0.25
CA LEU A 23 7.22 13.18 -0.55
C LEU A 23 7.80 12.48 -1.79
N VAL A 24 8.12 13.24 -2.85
CA VAL A 24 8.79 12.72 -4.05
C VAL A 24 10.17 12.15 -3.70
N SER A 25 10.96 12.85 -2.86
CA SER A 25 12.26 12.38 -2.39
C SER A 25 12.15 11.11 -1.55
N LEU A 26 11.16 11.02 -0.65
CA LEU A 26 10.88 9.82 0.14
C LEU A 26 10.54 8.62 -0.75
N ALA A 27 9.70 8.81 -1.76
CA ALA A 27 9.34 7.75 -2.70
C ALA A 27 10.55 7.18 -3.45
N SER A 28 11.47 8.06 -3.89
CA SER A 28 12.75 7.64 -4.48
C SER A 28 13.61 6.87 -3.47
N THR A 29 13.68 7.34 -2.23
CA THR A 29 14.43 6.67 -1.14
C THR A 29 13.85 5.28 -0.84
N TRP A 30 12.53 5.16 -0.75
CA TRP A 30 11.86 3.87 -0.53
C TRP A 30 12.12 2.89 -1.67
N ALA A 31 11.98 3.35 -2.91
CA ALA A 31 12.25 2.52 -4.09
C ALA A 31 13.71 2.06 -4.13
N SER A 32 14.66 2.97 -3.95
CA SER A 32 16.10 2.66 -3.91
C SER A 32 16.43 1.67 -2.80
N GLY A 33 15.72 1.75 -1.69
CA GLY A 33 15.88 0.88 -0.52
C GLY A 33 15.16 -0.46 -0.61
N GLY A 34 14.41 -0.75 -1.70
CA GLY A 34 13.79 -2.05 -1.91
C GLY A 34 12.35 -2.19 -1.43
N VAL A 35 11.63 -1.08 -1.26
CA VAL A 35 10.18 -1.12 -1.04
C VAL A 35 9.48 -1.60 -2.32
N ASP A 36 8.60 -2.60 -2.18
CA ASP A 36 7.95 -3.26 -3.33
C ASP A 36 6.85 -2.42 -3.96
N THR A 37 6.08 -1.72 -3.11
CA THR A 37 4.93 -0.94 -3.57
C THR A 37 4.81 0.38 -2.83
N ILE A 38 4.49 1.44 -3.55
CA ILE A 38 4.21 2.77 -3.00
C ILE A 38 2.79 3.15 -3.40
N GLN A 39 1.95 3.45 -2.41
CA GLN A 39 0.60 3.98 -2.63
C GLN A 39 0.62 5.50 -2.46
N VAL A 40 0.29 6.24 -3.51
CA VAL A 40 0.05 7.68 -3.44
C VAL A 40 -1.36 7.91 -2.89
N ARG A 41 -1.44 8.39 -1.63
CA ARG A 41 -2.69 8.56 -0.89
C ARG A 41 -2.76 9.92 -0.22
N GLU A 42 -3.23 10.90 -0.97
CA GLU A 42 -3.39 12.29 -0.52
C GLU A 42 -4.88 12.67 -0.62
N LYS A 43 -5.66 12.23 0.36
CA LYS A 43 -7.14 12.25 0.34
C LYS A 43 -7.77 13.66 0.26
N ASP A 44 -7.03 14.66 0.67
CA ASP A 44 -7.45 16.07 0.70
C ASP A 44 -7.08 16.84 -0.56
N LEU A 45 -6.27 16.24 -1.47
CA LEU A 45 -5.97 16.87 -2.75
C LEU A 45 -7.11 16.67 -3.75
N PRO A 46 -7.51 17.72 -4.47
CA PRO A 46 -8.33 17.57 -5.66
C PRO A 46 -7.59 16.76 -6.73
N LEU A 47 -8.33 16.08 -7.61
CA LEU A 47 -7.73 15.21 -8.65
C LEU A 47 -6.76 15.97 -9.57
N ALA A 48 -7.04 17.23 -9.85
CA ALA A 48 -6.16 18.11 -10.66
C ALA A 48 -4.78 18.35 -10.02
N GLU A 49 -4.66 18.19 -8.70
CA GLU A 49 -3.39 18.32 -7.98
C GLU A 49 -2.78 16.93 -7.65
N LEU A 50 -3.63 15.93 -7.41
CA LEU A 50 -3.19 14.57 -7.15
C LEU A 50 -2.46 13.96 -8.35
N GLN A 51 -2.99 14.13 -9.55
CA GLN A 51 -2.43 13.57 -10.78
C GLN A 51 -1.00 14.05 -11.05
N PRO A 52 -0.66 15.36 -11.07
CA PRO A 52 0.71 15.80 -11.29
C PRO A 52 1.66 15.40 -10.15
N LEU A 53 1.21 15.35 -8.90
CA LEU A 53 2.02 14.85 -7.80
C LEU A 53 2.32 13.35 -7.97
N ALA A 54 1.33 12.55 -8.33
CA ALA A 54 1.51 11.12 -8.59
C ALA A 54 2.48 10.89 -9.77
N ALA A 55 2.38 11.68 -10.84
CA ALA A 55 3.30 11.61 -11.98
C ALA A 55 4.74 11.91 -11.57
N ARG A 56 4.98 12.94 -10.72
CA ARG A 56 6.30 13.23 -10.17
C ARG A 56 6.85 12.06 -9.34
N ILE A 57 6.03 11.44 -8.51
CA ILE A 57 6.41 10.27 -7.71
C ILE A 57 6.76 9.09 -8.62
N VAL A 58 5.93 8.80 -9.63
CA VAL A 58 6.20 7.75 -10.63
C VAL A 58 7.53 7.98 -11.31
N ALA A 59 7.78 9.20 -11.80
CA ALA A 59 9.04 9.54 -12.46
C ALA A 59 10.26 9.34 -11.54
N ALA A 60 10.17 9.79 -10.29
CA ALA A 60 11.24 9.63 -9.29
C ALA A 60 11.52 8.15 -8.96
N VAL A 61 10.47 7.33 -8.83
CA VAL A 61 10.58 5.88 -8.61
C VAL A 61 11.21 5.19 -9.83
N ARG A 62 10.76 5.51 -11.04
CA ARG A 62 11.34 4.95 -12.28
C ARG A 62 12.82 5.29 -12.45
N ALA A 63 13.23 6.50 -12.08
CA ALA A 63 14.62 6.95 -12.14
C ALA A 63 15.57 6.11 -11.27
N THR A 64 15.06 5.39 -10.26
CA THR A 64 15.87 4.49 -9.43
C THR A 64 16.27 3.19 -10.14
N GLY A 65 15.62 2.83 -11.25
CA GLY A 65 15.79 1.54 -11.93
C GLY A 65 15.28 0.33 -11.16
N LYS A 66 14.60 0.53 -10.03
CA LYS A 66 14.06 -0.55 -9.19
C LYS A 66 12.66 -0.99 -9.63
N PRO A 67 12.26 -2.25 -9.38
CA PRO A 67 10.97 -2.80 -9.80
C PRO A 67 9.78 -2.33 -8.92
N THR A 68 9.96 -1.30 -8.10
CA THR A 68 8.93 -0.77 -7.21
C THR A 68 7.69 -0.36 -7.98
N ARG A 69 6.52 -0.83 -7.55
CA ARG A 69 5.23 -0.48 -8.13
C ARG A 69 4.68 0.79 -7.48
N VAL A 70 4.06 1.65 -8.29
CA VAL A 70 3.36 2.84 -7.79
C VAL A 70 1.87 2.70 -8.08
N LEU A 71 1.05 2.77 -7.01
CA LEU A 71 -0.40 2.74 -7.10
C LEU A 71 -0.98 4.09 -6.65
N VAL A 72 -2.09 4.50 -7.26
CA VAL A 72 -2.80 5.72 -6.84
C VAL A 72 -4.09 5.36 -6.11
N ASN A 73 -4.30 5.94 -4.94
CA ASN A 73 -5.59 5.91 -4.25
C ASN A 73 -6.52 6.95 -4.89
N GLY A 74 -7.21 6.53 -5.95
CA GLY A 74 -8.07 7.41 -6.74
C GLY A 74 -8.65 6.72 -7.96
N PRO A 75 -9.31 7.47 -8.85
CA PRO A 75 -9.83 6.94 -10.10
C PRO A 75 -8.73 6.33 -10.99
N ALA A 76 -9.07 5.25 -11.70
CA ALA A 76 -8.13 4.56 -12.59
C ALA A 76 -7.55 5.49 -13.68
N GLN A 77 -8.34 6.47 -14.16
CA GLN A 77 -7.87 7.43 -15.14
C GLN A 77 -6.74 8.30 -14.58
N VAL A 78 -6.85 8.78 -13.33
CA VAL A 78 -5.79 9.57 -12.67
C VAL A 78 -4.50 8.75 -12.53
N ALA A 79 -4.61 7.48 -12.21
CA ALA A 79 -3.46 6.56 -12.11
C ALA A 79 -2.80 6.35 -13.49
N LEU A 80 -3.60 6.16 -14.54
CA LEU A 80 -3.12 6.03 -15.92
C LEU A 80 -2.40 7.29 -16.41
N ASP A 81 -3.02 8.45 -16.21
CA ASP A 81 -2.47 9.75 -16.63
C ASP A 81 -1.17 10.10 -15.89
N ALA A 82 -1.03 9.61 -14.65
CA ALA A 82 0.20 9.69 -13.88
C ALA A 82 1.26 8.65 -14.28
N GLY A 83 0.95 7.70 -15.14
CA GLY A 83 1.86 6.59 -15.51
C GLY A 83 2.03 5.53 -14.44
N ALA A 84 1.14 5.48 -13.44
CA ALA A 84 1.21 4.51 -12.33
C ALA A 84 0.95 3.06 -12.80
N ASP A 85 1.34 2.10 -11.97
CA ASP A 85 1.17 0.67 -12.25
C ASP A 85 -0.25 0.16 -11.95
N GLY A 86 -1.05 0.95 -11.25
CA GLY A 86 -2.39 0.54 -10.87
C GLY A 86 -3.03 1.46 -9.85
N VAL A 87 -4.02 0.92 -9.15
CA VAL A 87 -4.86 1.65 -8.21
C VAL A 87 -4.96 0.97 -6.85
N HIS A 88 -5.22 1.78 -5.83
CA HIS A 88 -5.71 1.29 -4.55
C HIS A 88 -7.20 1.64 -4.41
N LEU A 89 -8.01 0.62 -4.20
CA LEU A 89 -9.46 0.74 -3.98
C LEU A 89 -9.75 0.84 -2.47
N HIS A 90 -10.64 1.77 -2.12
CA HIS A 90 -11.12 1.86 -0.73
C HIS A 90 -12.01 0.66 -0.37
N ALA A 91 -12.20 0.42 0.92
CA ALA A 91 -13.16 -0.56 1.41
C ALA A 91 -14.56 -0.29 0.82
N ASN A 92 -15.32 -1.33 0.57
CA ASN A 92 -16.65 -1.26 -0.06
C ASN A 92 -16.66 -0.80 -1.54
N ALA A 93 -15.50 -0.73 -2.21
CA ALA A 93 -15.47 -0.39 -3.64
C ALA A 93 -16.20 -1.44 -4.52
N GLY A 94 -16.22 -2.69 -4.08
CA GLY A 94 -16.92 -3.78 -4.71
C GLY A 94 -16.32 -4.28 -6.03
N PRO A 95 -16.85 -5.39 -6.59
CA PRO A 95 -16.29 -6.01 -7.80
C PRO A 95 -16.40 -5.12 -9.05
N ALA A 96 -17.36 -4.19 -9.08
CA ALA A 96 -17.51 -3.27 -10.20
C ALA A 96 -16.31 -2.32 -10.32
N ALA A 97 -15.77 -1.85 -9.20
CA ALA A 97 -14.58 -0.99 -9.20
C ALA A 97 -13.32 -1.73 -9.66
N VAL A 98 -13.17 -3.00 -9.27
CA VAL A 98 -12.08 -3.87 -9.76
C VAL A 98 -12.17 -4.00 -11.29
N ARG A 99 -13.33 -4.36 -11.81
CA ARG A 99 -13.54 -4.47 -13.27
C ARG A 99 -13.31 -3.16 -14.01
N ALA A 100 -13.78 -2.04 -13.45
CA ALA A 100 -13.58 -0.72 -14.05
C ALA A 100 -12.07 -0.36 -14.15
N ALA A 101 -11.28 -0.66 -13.13
CA ALA A 101 -9.85 -0.46 -13.15
C ALA A 101 -9.18 -1.36 -14.21
N GLN A 102 -9.52 -2.64 -14.26
CA GLN A 102 -9.01 -3.58 -15.28
C GLN A 102 -9.33 -3.10 -16.70
N GLN A 103 -10.57 -2.69 -16.96
CA GLN A 103 -11.00 -2.18 -18.27
C GLN A 103 -10.28 -0.90 -18.68
N ALA A 104 -10.06 0.01 -17.73
CA ALA A 104 -9.32 1.26 -18.00
C ALA A 104 -7.88 0.97 -18.47
N TYR A 105 -7.17 0.08 -17.79
CA TYR A 105 -5.81 -0.30 -18.13
C TYR A 105 -5.73 -1.18 -19.40
N ALA A 106 -6.71 -2.04 -19.65
CA ALA A 106 -6.78 -2.85 -20.86
C ALA A 106 -6.86 -2.00 -22.15
N ARG A 107 -7.50 -0.82 -22.09
CA ARG A 107 -7.56 0.12 -23.22
C ARG A 107 -6.21 0.63 -23.70
N VAL A 108 -5.18 0.57 -22.85
CA VAL A 108 -3.80 0.94 -23.16
C VAL A 108 -2.86 -0.27 -23.17
N SER A 109 -3.42 -1.47 -23.32
CA SER A 109 -2.69 -2.76 -23.34
C SER A 109 -1.78 -2.96 -22.12
N ARG A 110 -2.26 -2.56 -20.94
CA ARG A 110 -1.56 -2.73 -19.65
C ARG A 110 -2.43 -3.53 -18.68
N GLU A 111 -1.79 -4.31 -17.84
CA GLU A 111 -2.43 -5.00 -16.73
C GLU A 111 -2.17 -4.21 -15.43
N PRO A 112 -3.22 -3.79 -14.71
CA PRO A 112 -3.04 -3.03 -13.47
C PRO A 112 -2.71 -3.92 -12.29
N VAL A 113 -1.91 -3.41 -11.37
CA VAL A 113 -1.88 -3.90 -10.00
C VAL A 113 -3.03 -3.24 -9.23
N ILE A 114 -3.98 -4.02 -8.77
CA ILE A 114 -5.13 -3.53 -8.01
C ILE A 114 -4.98 -3.97 -6.57
N SER A 115 -4.79 -3.02 -5.65
CA SER A 115 -4.89 -3.30 -4.23
C SER A 115 -6.22 -2.79 -3.67
N ALA A 116 -6.76 -3.47 -2.65
CA ALA A 116 -8.01 -3.07 -2.01
C ALA A 116 -7.88 -3.07 -0.48
N ALA A 117 -8.45 -2.05 0.17
CA ALA A 117 -8.59 -2.02 1.62
C ALA A 117 -9.73 -2.95 2.05
N CYS A 118 -9.52 -3.71 3.13
CA CYS A 118 -10.52 -4.59 3.72
C CYS A 118 -10.47 -4.51 5.25
N HIS A 119 -11.65 -4.53 5.88
CA HIS A 119 -11.80 -4.48 7.33
C HIS A 119 -12.62 -5.67 7.86
N SER A 120 -13.17 -6.49 6.96
CA SER A 120 -14.00 -7.65 7.30
C SER A 120 -13.86 -8.76 6.25
N PRO A 121 -14.24 -10.01 6.59
CA PRO A 121 -14.32 -11.11 5.61
C PRO A 121 -15.26 -10.82 4.44
N GLU A 122 -16.32 -10.04 4.66
CA GLU A 122 -17.25 -9.66 3.60
C GLU A 122 -16.60 -8.72 2.59
N GLU A 123 -15.88 -7.70 3.06
CA GLU A 123 -15.14 -6.78 2.20
C GLU A 123 -14.04 -7.51 1.39
N ILE A 124 -13.42 -8.54 1.98
CA ILE A 124 -12.47 -9.41 1.25
C ILE A 124 -13.16 -10.09 0.06
N ARG A 125 -14.35 -10.68 0.26
CA ARG A 125 -15.11 -11.32 -0.84
C ARG A 125 -15.52 -10.30 -1.91
N GLN A 126 -15.91 -9.10 -1.51
CA GLN A 126 -16.28 -8.02 -2.41
C GLN A 126 -15.10 -7.49 -3.23
N ALA A 127 -13.87 -7.63 -2.74
CA ALA A 127 -12.64 -7.26 -3.43
C ALA A 127 -12.12 -8.36 -4.37
N ALA A 128 -12.92 -9.36 -4.69
CA ALA A 128 -12.53 -10.46 -5.59
C ALA A 128 -12.03 -9.93 -6.94
N GLY A 129 -10.88 -10.44 -7.38
CA GLY A 129 -10.19 -9.98 -8.59
C GLY A 129 -9.14 -8.86 -8.34
N ALA A 130 -9.00 -8.37 -7.11
CA ALA A 130 -7.85 -7.55 -6.73
C ALA A 130 -6.57 -8.40 -6.69
N SER A 131 -5.44 -7.78 -7.01
CA SER A 131 -4.11 -8.42 -7.00
C SER A 131 -3.58 -8.59 -5.57
N LEU A 132 -4.03 -7.74 -4.63
CA LEU A 132 -3.50 -7.63 -3.29
C LEU A 132 -4.52 -6.99 -2.34
N LEU A 133 -4.63 -7.49 -1.12
CA LEU A 133 -5.53 -6.95 -0.10
C LEU A 133 -4.75 -6.34 1.07
N LEU A 134 -5.23 -5.21 1.59
CA LEU A 134 -4.71 -4.56 2.80
C LEU A 134 -5.75 -4.73 3.91
N PHE A 135 -5.51 -5.64 4.85
CA PHE A 135 -6.42 -5.88 5.97
C PHE A 135 -6.05 -5.02 7.18
N SER A 136 -7.00 -4.26 7.70
CA SER A 136 -6.74 -3.26 8.75
C SER A 136 -7.95 -2.95 9.64
N PRO A 137 -7.70 -2.33 10.82
CA PRO A 137 -6.42 -2.17 11.50
C PRO A 137 -6.01 -3.43 12.26
N ILE A 138 -4.74 -3.84 12.20
CA ILE A 138 -4.27 -5.02 12.94
C ILE A 138 -3.98 -4.67 14.40
N PHE A 139 -3.22 -3.61 14.63
CA PHE A 139 -2.91 -3.11 15.96
C PHE A 139 -3.62 -1.77 16.20
N GLU A 140 -3.63 -1.35 17.46
CA GLU A 140 -4.15 -0.04 17.82
C GLU A 140 -3.42 1.05 17.03
N LYS A 141 -4.18 2.01 16.54
CA LYS A 141 -3.64 3.19 15.88
C LYS A 141 -4.18 4.45 16.53
N VAL A 142 -3.29 5.37 16.80
CA VAL A 142 -3.63 6.72 17.26
C VAL A 142 -3.54 7.67 16.07
N THR A 143 -4.59 8.44 15.84
CA THR A 143 -4.69 9.49 14.83
C THR A 143 -5.21 10.77 15.45
N GLU A 144 -5.20 11.88 14.74
CA GLU A 144 -5.81 13.13 15.17
C GLU A 144 -7.33 12.99 15.49
N GLN A 145 -7.97 12.01 14.86
CA GLN A 145 -9.39 11.69 15.03
C GLN A 145 -9.67 10.76 16.23
N GLY A 146 -8.61 10.35 16.96
CA GLY A 146 -8.69 9.48 18.12
C GLY A 146 -8.00 8.13 17.93
N THR A 147 -8.25 7.23 18.90
CA THR A 147 -7.69 5.89 18.94
C THR A 147 -8.66 4.89 18.32
N THR A 148 -8.17 4.10 17.38
CA THR A 148 -8.91 2.97 16.80
C THR A 148 -8.31 1.67 17.30
N ARG A 149 -9.12 0.82 17.93
CA ARG A 149 -8.72 -0.50 18.42
C ARG A 149 -8.33 -1.41 17.23
N GLY A 150 -7.24 -2.15 17.39
CA GLY A 150 -6.83 -3.18 16.43
C GLY A 150 -7.70 -4.44 16.49
N GLN A 151 -7.86 -5.13 15.38
CA GLN A 151 -8.58 -6.39 15.26
C GLN A 151 -7.75 -7.60 15.73
N GLY A 152 -6.43 -7.44 15.77
CA GLY A 152 -5.48 -8.44 16.24
C GLY A 152 -5.08 -9.49 15.19
N LEU A 153 -4.09 -10.29 15.56
CA LEU A 153 -3.49 -11.31 14.68
C LEU A 153 -4.44 -12.47 14.37
N ALA A 154 -5.39 -12.78 15.27
CA ALA A 154 -6.38 -13.82 15.01
C ALA A 154 -7.33 -13.43 13.86
N ALA A 155 -7.77 -12.15 13.83
CA ALA A 155 -8.56 -11.64 12.74
C ALA A 155 -7.76 -11.58 11.42
N LEU A 156 -6.47 -11.23 11.47
CA LEU A 156 -5.61 -11.27 10.31
C LEU A 156 -5.49 -12.70 9.73
N ARG A 157 -5.31 -13.72 10.58
CA ARG A 157 -5.25 -15.12 10.13
C ARG A 157 -6.54 -15.55 9.44
N ALA A 158 -7.69 -15.24 10.04
CA ALA A 158 -8.99 -15.51 9.42
C ALA A 158 -9.17 -14.77 8.08
N ALA A 159 -8.72 -13.52 7.99
CA ALA A 159 -8.73 -12.74 6.76
C ALA A 159 -7.88 -13.37 5.66
N VAL A 160 -6.67 -13.84 5.99
CA VAL A 160 -5.78 -14.56 5.06
C VAL A 160 -6.46 -15.82 4.53
N ASP A 161 -7.12 -16.60 5.40
CA ASP A 161 -7.81 -17.83 4.98
C ASP A 161 -8.98 -17.55 4.02
N VAL A 162 -9.76 -16.51 4.28
CA VAL A 162 -10.88 -16.10 3.41
C VAL A 162 -10.39 -15.52 2.08
N ALA A 163 -9.23 -14.86 2.08
CA ALA A 163 -8.68 -14.17 0.91
C ALA A 163 -8.09 -15.11 -0.15
N LYS A 164 -7.75 -16.34 0.22
CA LYS A 164 -7.05 -17.28 -0.68
C LYS A 164 -7.74 -17.41 -2.04
N PRO A 165 -7.00 -17.36 -3.16
CA PRO A 165 -5.52 -17.29 -3.23
C PRO A 165 -4.94 -15.86 -3.21
N THR A 166 -5.74 -14.81 -3.02
CA THR A 166 -5.27 -13.42 -3.06
C THR A 166 -4.38 -13.10 -1.85
N PRO A 167 -3.16 -12.56 -2.04
CA PRO A 167 -2.27 -12.23 -0.94
C PRO A 167 -2.80 -11.09 -0.09
N VAL A 168 -2.53 -11.16 1.23
CA VAL A 168 -2.95 -10.16 2.22
C VAL A 168 -1.74 -9.49 2.85
N LEU A 169 -1.75 -8.17 2.91
CA LEU A 169 -0.85 -7.34 3.72
C LEU A 169 -1.54 -6.91 5.01
N ALA A 170 -0.78 -6.88 6.09
CA ALA A 170 -1.22 -6.32 7.36
C ALA A 170 -1.04 -4.80 7.37
N LEU A 171 -2.08 -4.05 7.78
CA LEU A 171 -2.05 -2.59 7.88
C LEU A 171 -2.63 -2.14 9.23
N GLY A 172 -2.11 -1.04 9.77
CA GLY A 172 -2.62 -0.37 10.97
C GLY A 172 -1.85 -0.72 12.24
N GLY A 173 -1.17 0.28 12.82
CA GLY A 173 -0.33 0.14 14.00
C GLY A 173 0.94 -0.69 13.78
N ILE A 174 1.39 -0.86 12.53
CA ILE A 174 2.56 -1.67 12.19
C ILE A 174 3.84 -0.91 12.57
N THR A 175 4.76 -1.64 13.21
CA THR A 175 6.10 -1.21 13.59
C THR A 175 7.11 -2.31 13.21
N GLU A 176 8.40 -2.02 13.28
CA GLU A 176 9.46 -3.01 13.09
C GLU A 176 9.37 -4.18 14.10
N LYS A 177 8.86 -3.90 15.31
CA LYS A 177 8.75 -4.90 16.39
C LYS A 177 7.61 -5.89 16.21
N ASN A 178 6.53 -5.49 15.51
CA ASN A 178 5.34 -6.33 15.36
C ASN A 178 5.12 -6.88 13.95
N ALA A 179 5.91 -6.45 12.97
CA ALA A 179 5.79 -6.88 11.58
C ALA A 179 5.94 -8.41 11.41
N VAL A 180 6.92 -9.02 12.09
CA VAL A 180 7.15 -10.48 12.03
C VAL A 180 5.93 -11.27 12.49
N ALA A 181 5.23 -10.81 13.53
CA ALA A 181 4.01 -11.46 14.01
C ALA A 181 2.89 -11.47 12.97
N CYS A 182 2.82 -10.43 12.10
CA CYS A 182 1.88 -10.41 10.98
C CYS A 182 2.20 -11.48 9.93
N LEU A 183 3.50 -11.69 9.63
CA LEU A 183 3.92 -12.76 8.71
C LEU A 183 3.59 -14.14 9.28
N GLN A 184 3.84 -14.36 10.57
CA GLN A 184 3.48 -15.60 11.27
C GLN A 184 1.96 -15.85 11.30
N ALA A 185 1.16 -14.80 11.18
CA ALA A 185 -0.28 -14.89 11.02
C ALA A 185 -0.72 -15.15 9.56
N GLY A 186 0.22 -15.27 8.61
CA GLY A 186 -0.04 -15.61 7.21
C GLY A 186 -0.06 -14.43 6.24
N ALA A 187 0.15 -13.20 6.70
CA ALA A 187 0.32 -12.07 5.79
C ALA A 187 1.60 -12.22 4.95
N VAL A 188 1.54 -11.85 3.67
CA VAL A 188 2.73 -11.90 2.79
C VAL A 188 3.67 -10.70 3.00
N GLY A 189 3.26 -9.73 3.80
CA GLY A 189 4.02 -8.52 4.11
C GLY A 189 3.21 -7.51 4.91
N ILE A 190 3.70 -6.29 4.94
CA ILE A 190 3.10 -5.19 5.71
C ILE A 190 2.88 -3.95 4.87
N ALA A 191 1.87 -3.17 5.25
CA ALA A 191 1.64 -1.83 4.74
C ALA A 191 1.64 -0.82 5.89
N ALA A 192 2.26 0.34 5.69
CA ALA A 192 2.32 1.36 6.73
C ALA A 192 2.49 2.77 6.14
N ILE A 193 2.17 3.78 6.97
CA ILE A 193 2.45 5.19 6.71
C ILE A 193 3.66 5.62 7.54
N ARG A 194 3.49 5.69 8.86
CA ARG A 194 4.48 6.27 9.79
C ARG A 194 5.80 5.52 9.84
N LEU A 195 5.77 4.20 9.71
CA LEU A 195 6.97 3.36 9.68
C LEU A 195 7.96 3.80 8.58
N PHE A 196 7.45 4.23 7.43
CA PHE A 196 8.25 4.65 6.28
C PHE A 196 8.68 6.13 6.33
N LEU A 197 8.22 6.93 7.29
CA LEU A 197 8.67 8.32 7.43
C LEU A 197 10.07 8.44 8.04
N GLY A 198 10.50 7.44 8.83
CA GLY A 198 11.86 7.29 9.36
C GLY A 198 12.59 6.13 8.70
N ASP A 199 13.66 5.67 9.30
CA ASP A 199 14.52 4.59 8.78
C ASP A 199 14.23 3.20 9.38
N ALA A 200 13.31 3.08 10.34
CA ALA A 200 13.01 1.84 11.05
C ALA A 200 12.58 0.69 10.12
N TRP A 201 11.95 0.99 8.99
CA TRP A 201 11.54 0.00 7.99
C TRP A 201 12.72 -0.75 7.35
N ARG A 202 13.94 -0.16 7.37
CA ARG A 202 15.13 -0.79 6.78
C ARG A 202 15.53 -2.08 7.49
N SER A 203 15.30 -2.18 8.80
CA SER A 203 15.53 -3.41 9.55
C SER A 203 14.66 -4.58 9.08
N LEU A 204 13.54 -4.29 8.44
CA LEU A 204 12.65 -5.32 7.92
C LEU A 204 13.18 -5.99 6.64
N LEU A 205 14.11 -5.35 5.91
CA LEU A 205 14.76 -5.93 4.74
C LEU A 205 15.68 -7.10 5.10
N GLU A 206 16.21 -7.09 6.31
CA GLU A 206 17.10 -8.14 6.84
C GLU A 206 16.30 -9.29 7.49
N THR A 207 14.99 -9.15 7.61
CA THR A 207 14.15 -10.17 8.22
C THR A 207 14.07 -11.39 7.29
N PRO A 208 14.51 -12.59 7.74
CA PRO A 208 14.38 -13.79 6.94
C PRO A 208 12.92 -14.03 6.54
N ASP A 209 12.71 -14.42 5.29
CA ASP A 209 11.36 -14.80 4.84
C ASP A 209 10.93 -16.06 5.61
N PRO A 210 9.88 -15.99 6.46
CA PRO A 210 9.45 -17.13 7.25
C PRO A 210 8.92 -18.30 6.42
N PHE A 211 8.70 -18.08 5.12
CA PHE A 211 8.25 -19.12 4.18
C PHE A 211 9.40 -19.75 3.38
N VAL A 212 10.62 -19.20 3.43
CA VAL A 212 11.81 -19.83 2.86
C VAL A 212 12.33 -20.86 3.86
N ARG A 213 12.12 -22.15 3.57
CA ARG A 213 12.78 -23.23 4.35
C ARG A 213 14.29 -23.07 4.19
N PRO A 214 15.07 -23.16 5.29
CA PRO A 214 16.52 -23.23 5.15
C PRO A 214 16.85 -24.40 4.24
N SER A 215 17.65 -24.16 3.21
CA SER A 215 18.20 -25.21 2.37
C SER A 215 19.01 -26.15 3.27
N SER A 216 18.50 -27.36 3.41
CA SER A 216 19.17 -28.49 4.10
C SER A 216 20.38 -28.95 3.33
#